data_fd3433594ef941d9b1d5f98bbc94efa7
#
_entry.id   fd3433594ef941d9b1d5f98bbc94efa7
#
_cell.length_a   1.000
_cell.length_b   1.000
_cell.length_c   1.000
_cell.angle_alpha   90.00
_cell.angle_beta   90.00
_cell.angle_gamma   90.00
#
_symmetry.space_group_name_H-M   'P 1'
#
loop_
_entity.id
_entity.type
_entity.pdbx_description
1 polymer ?
#
loop_
_entity_poly.entity_id
_entity_poly.type
_entity_poly.pdbx_seq_one_letter_code
_entity_poly.pdbx_strand_id
1 'polypeptide(L)'
;MKNYSYVLPLCLSALLMAGCGGSDKKKSPKPSNTSPMATAASISTQAETAYSGTVTGTDADMDALTFTVGTQPANGVLTLQNNGSFTYLPSAEFTGTDTFSFVVSDGITTSGPATVNISVELLTVSFAAYSRTAFLQTATANALPLNSRSVTQDVTDETAYDDLLVE
;
A
#
# COMPACT_ATOMS: atom_id res chain seq x y z
N MET A 1 4.25 -21.96 -72.13
CA MET A 1 4.60 -21.34 -73.45
C MET A 1 5.21 -19.96 -73.20
N LYS A 2 6.44 -19.84 -73.69
CA LYS A 2 7.17 -18.60 -74.04
C LYS A 2 7.46 -17.63 -72.88
N ASN A 3 8.68 -17.65 -72.29
CA ASN A 3 10.01 -17.23 -72.80
C ASN A 3 10.05 -15.76 -73.29
N TYR A 4 10.93 -15.02 -72.69
CA TYR A 4 12.06 -14.25 -73.17
C TYR A 4 12.39 -13.17 -72.15
N SER A 5 13.48 -13.12 -71.44
CA SER A 5 14.91 -13.07 -71.83
C SER A 5 15.42 -11.66 -72.11
N TYR A 6 16.42 -11.30 -71.30
CA TYR A 6 17.57 -10.38 -71.51
C TYR A 6 17.26 -8.89 -71.79
N VAL A 7 17.98 -7.97 -71.21
CA VAL A 7 19.39 -7.60 -71.47
C VAL A 7 19.86 -6.64 -70.39
N LEU A 8 21.05 -6.95 -69.86
CA LEU A 8 21.94 -5.98 -69.23
C LEU A 8 22.58 -5.10 -70.35
N PRO A 9 22.99 -3.90 -70.06
CA PRO A 9 24.38 -3.56 -70.22
C PRO A 9 25.02 -2.87 -69.01
N LEU A 10 26.12 -3.37 -68.73
CA LEU A 10 27.38 -2.91 -68.19
C LEU A 10 27.80 -1.55 -68.76
N CYS A 11 28.22 -0.62 -67.87
CA CYS A 11 29.31 0.33 -68.07
C CYS A 11 29.37 1.22 -66.80
N LEU A 12 30.35 1.12 -66.07
CA LEU A 12 31.77 1.50 -66.08
C LEU A 12 31.98 2.84 -65.36
N SER A 13 32.75 2.67 -64.32
CA SER A 13 33.83 3.51 -63.80
C SER A 13 33.54 4.86 -63.17
N ALA A 14 34.01 4.89 -61.97
CA ALA A 14 34.99 5.80 -61.37
C ALA A 14 34.40 7.02 -60.65
N LEU A 15 34.64 7.20 -59.43
CA LEU A 15 35.81 7.87 -58.88
C LEU A 15 35.63 8.08 -57.36
N LEU A 16 36.61 7.74 -56.64
CA LEU A 16 36.83 8.01 -55.23
C LEU A 16 36.63 9.48 -54.92
N MET A 17 35.75 9.77 -53.96
CA MET A 17 35.93 10.87 -53.02
C MET A 17 35.75 10.34 -51.63
N ALA A 18 36.86 10.20 -50.94
CA ALA A 18 36.92 10.04 -49.50
C ALA A 18 36.38 11.32 -48.86
N GLY A 19 35.09 11.30 -48.53
CA GLY A 19 34.45 12.26 -47.62
C GLY A 19 34.43 11.63 -46.24
N CYS A 20 35.46 11.85 -45.46
CA CYS A 20 35.46 11.62 -44.02
C CYS A 20 34.51 12.62 -43.39
N GLY A 21 33.21 12.37 -43.49
CA GLY A 21 32.16 13.06 -42.74
C GLY A 21 31.94 12.32 -41.44
N GLY A 22 32.67 12.70 -40.39
CA GLY A 22 32.35 12.28 -39.05
C GLY A 22 30.91 12.69 -38.77
N SER A 23 29.99 11.73 -38.84
CA SER A 23 28.66 11.88 -38.24
C SER A 23 28.89 11.90 -36.75
N ASP A 24 29.09 13.09 -36.21
CA ASP A 24 28.78 13.36 -34.79
C ASP A 24 27.28 13.03 -34.62
N LYS A 25 27.00 11.76 -34.31
CA LYS A 25 25.71 11.40 -33.74
C LYS A 25 25.62 12.21 -32.47
N LYS A 26 24.99 13.39 -32.53
CA LYS A 26 24.55 14.12 -31.36
C LYS A 26 23.75 13.09 -30.56
N LYS A 27 24.37 12.58 -29.48
CA LYS A 27 23.72 11.76 -28.48
C LYS A 27 22.49 12.56 -28.07
N SER A 28 21.32 12.06 -28.41
CA SER A 28 20.06 12.65 -27.92
C SER A 28 20.22 12.78 -26.41
N PRO A 29 19.96 13.92 -25.80
CA PRO A 29 20.07 14.05 -24.34
C PRO A 29 19.20 12.95 -23.73
N LYS A 30 19.77 12.18 -22.79
CA LYS A 30 19.00 11.23 -22.00
C LYS A 30 17.84 12.01 -21.37
N PRO A 31 16.60 11.51 -21.41
CA PRO A 31 15.49 12.15 -20.72
C PRO A 31 15.91 12.44 -19.26
N SER A 32 15.61 13.63 -18.78
CA SER A 32 15.86 13.98 -17.39
C SER A 32 14.88 13.21 -16.52
N ASN A 33 15.37 12.54 -15.48
CA ASN A 33 14.53 11.86 -14.51
C ASN A 33 13.60 12.85 -13.79
N THR A 34 12.34 12.52 -13.67
CA THR A 34 11.35 13.25 -12.88
C THR A 34 11.19 12.52 -11.54
N SER A 35 11.17 13.27 -10.45
CA SER A 35 10.96 12.66 -9.13
C SER A 35 9.54 12.12 -8.96
N PRO A 36 9.37 10.96 -8.32
CA PRO A 36 8.06 10.41 -8.05
C PRO A 36 7.25 11.25 -7.06
N MET A 37 5.95 11.04 -7.02
CA MET A 37 5.03 11.69 -6.09
C MET A 37 4.30 10.64 -5.25
N ALA A 38 4.40 10.75 -3.92
CA ALA A 38 3.61 9.95 -2.99
C ALA A 38 2.21 10.55 -2.81
N THR A 39 1.19 9.70 -2.69
CA THR A 39 -0.22 10.14 -2.57
C THR A 39 -0.71 9.96 -1.13
N ALA A 40 -1.15 11.04 -0.48
CA ALA A 40 -1.75 11.00 0.84
C ALA A 40 -3.07 10.22 0.85
N ALA A 41 -3.40 9.57 1.97
CA ALA A 41 -4.60 8.76 2.10
C ALA A 41 -5.24 8.91 3.49
N SER A 42 -6.47 8.42 3.63
CA SER A 42 -7.16 8.27 4.91
C SER A 42 -7.80 6.89 4.97
N ILE A 43 -7.71 6.26 6.13
CA ILE A 43 -8.27 4.93 6.40
C ILE A 43 -9.05 4.95 7.72
N SER A 44 -9.97 4.00 7.88
CA SER A 44 -10.67 3.74 9.13
C SER A 44 -10.56 2.27 9.49
N THR A 45 -10.39 1.98 10.77
CA THR A 45 -10.44 0.64 11.36
C THR A 45 -11.11 0.70 12.72
N GLN A 46 -11.30 -0.44 13.37
CA GLN A 46 -11.77 -0.51 14.73
C GLN A 46 -10.62 -0.83 15.70
N ALA A 47 -10.81 -0.51 16.97
CA ALA A 47 -9.88 -0.91 18.02
C ALA A 47 -9.58 -2.42 17.92
N GLU A 48 -8.35 -2.81 18.19
CA GLU A 48 -7.88 -4.21 18.17
C GLU A 48 -8.02 -4.92 16.80
N THR A 49 -8.43 -4.21 15.74
CA THR A 49 -8.66 -4.78 14.41
C THR A 49 -7.57 -4.33 13.45
N ALA A 50 -6.81 -5.29 12.92
CA ALA A 50 -5.80 -5.00 11.91
C ALA A 50 -6.42 -4.52 10.61
N TYR A 51 -5.87 -3.44 10.05
CA TYR A 51 -6.21 -2.94 8.72
C TYR A 51 -5.10 -3.32 7.73
N SER A 52 -5.47 -3.84 6.58
CA SER A 52 -4.54 -4.08 5.48
C SER A 52 -4.94 -3.24 4.28
N GLY A 53 -3.97 -2.57 3.67
CA GLY A 53 -4.20 -1.68 2.54
C GLY A 53 -2.95 -1.50 1.68
N THR A 54 -3.01 -0.53 0.77
CA THR A 54 -1.89 -0.19 -0.10
C THR A 54 -1.77 1.32 -0.21
N VAL A 55 -0.57 1.84 0.00
CA VAL A 55 -0.23 3.23 -0.33
C VAL A 55 0.17 3.32 -1.80
N THR A 56 -0.02 4.49 -2.40
CA THR A 56 0.20 4.70 -3.83
C THR A 56 1.13 5.88 -4.10
N GLY A 57 1.76 5.84 -5.25
CA GLY A 57 2.55 6.92 -5.80
C GLY A 57 2.50 6.90 -7.32
N THR A 58 2.97 7.98 -7.94
CA THR A 58 3.05 8.13 -9.39
C THR A 58 4.43 8.61 -9.79
N ASP A 59 4.86 8.19 -10.97
CA ASP A 59 6.07 8.67 -11.62
C ASP A 59 5.78 9.04 -13.08
N ALA A 60 6.30 10.17 -13.54
CA ALA A 60 6.04 10.68 -14.88
C ALA A 60 6.81 9.91 -15.96
N ASP A 61 7.93 9.31 -15.59
CA ASP A 61 8.78 8.51 -16.48
C ASP A 61 8.35 7.04 -16.47
N MET A 62 7.36 6.68 -15.63
CA MET A 62 6.83 5.33 -15.43
C MET A 62 7.87 4.35 -14.86
N ASP A 63 8.80 4.86 -14.06
CA ASP A 63 9.78 4.04 -13.39
C ASP A 63 9.17 3.17 -12.28
N ALA A 64 9.83 2.08 -11.93
CA ALA A 64 9.38 1.18 -10.88
C ALA A 64 9.52 1.85 -9.51
N LEU A 65 8.42 1.90 -8.75
CA LEU A 65 8.36 2.59 -7.47
C LEU A 65 8.59 1.64 -6.29
N THR A 66 9.36 2.12 -5.31
CA THR A 66 9.55 1.47 -4.01
C THR A 66 9.10 2.38 -2.88
N PHE A 67 8.46 1.79 -1.87
CA PHE A 67 7.81 2.49 -0.76
C PHE A 67 8.56 2.25 0.54
N THR A 68 8.75 3.32 1.33
CA THR A 68 9.47 3.24 2.61
C THR A 68 8.76 4.11 3.65
N VAL A 69 8.69 3.64 4.91
CA VAL A 69 8.13 4.41 6.02
C VAL A 69 9.00 5.63 6.29
N GLY A 70 8.38 6.79 6.37
CA GLY A 70 9.00 8.03 6.82
C GLY A 70 8.88 8.21 8.33
N THR A 71 7.64 8.17 8.85
CA THR A 71 7.33 8.28 10.28
C THR A 71 6.38 7.15 10.67
N GLN A 72 6.70 6.45 11.74
CA GLN A 72 5.83 5.41 12.31
C GLN A 72 4.61 6.04 13.02
N PRO A 73 3.48 5.31 13.09
CA PRO A 73 2.35 5.73 13.89
C PRO A 73 2.69 5.71 15.38
N ALA A 74 2.01 6.55 16.16
CA ALA A 74 2.24 6.68 17.60
C ALA A 74 1.47 5.62 18.43
N ASN A 75 0.33 5.19 17.93
CA ASN A 75 -0.62 4.37 18.68
C ASN A 75 -0.93 3.02 17.99
N GLY A 76 0.04 2.45 17.34
CA GLY A 76 -0.11 1.16 16.67
C GLY A 76 1.19 0.64 16.08
N VAL A 77 1.10 -0.55 15.50
CA VAL A 77 2.21 -1.20 14.80
C VAL A 77 1.94 -1.17 13.30
N LEU A 78 2.87 -0.61 12.54
CA LEU A 78 2.82 -0.55 11.08
C LEU A 78 3.89 -1.44 10.47
N THR A 79 3.49 -2.25 9.50
CA THR A 79 4.40 -2.93 8.58
C THR A 79 4.09 -2.45 7.17
N LEU A 80 5.07 -1.84 6.49
CA LEU A 80 4.98 -1.41 5.10
C LEU A 80 5.99 -2.20 4.27
N GLN A 81 5.53 -2.75 3.16
CA GLN A 81 6.37 -3.46 2.19
C GLN A 81 6.79 -2.54 1.04
N ASN A 82 7.89 -2.88 0.37
CA ASN A 82 8.43 -2.09 -0.74
C ASN A 82 7.48 -1.95 -1.94
N ASN A 83 6.48 -2.81 -2.05
CA ASN A 83 5.43 -2.73 -3.09
C ASN A 83 4.26 -1.81 -2.71
N GLY A 84 4.31 -1.16 -1.54
CA GLY A 84 3.26 -0.29 -1.02
C GLY A 84 2.20 -0.98 -0.19
N SER A 85 2.17 -2.32 -0.11
CA SER A 85 1.23 -3.03 0.77
C SER A 85 1.61 -2.80 2.23
N PHE A 86 0.61 -2.53 3.06
CA PHE A 86 0.85 -2.31 4.48
C PHE A 86 -0.21 -2.96 5.36
N THR A 87 0.16 -3.20 6.60
CA THR A 87 -0.74 -3.60 7.69
C THR A 87 -0.52 -2.69 8.87
N TYR A 88 -1.60 -2.16 9.42
CA TYR A 88 -1.62 -1.37 10.65
C TYR A 88 -2.48 -2.07 11.69
N LEU A 89 -1.95 -2.28 12.88
CA LEU A 89 -2.67 -2.80 14.05
C LEU A 89 -2.66 -1.74 15.14
N PRO A 90 -3.82 -1.19 15.54
CA PRO A 90 -3.91 -0.28 16.67
C PRO A 90 -3.37 -0.91 17.95
N SER A 91 -2.78 -0.12 18.83
CA SER A 91 -2.45 -0.54 20.19
C SER A 91 -3.72 -0.96 20.95
N ALA A 92 -3.56 -1.85 21.92
CA ALA A 92 -4.69 -2.32 22.72
C ALA A 92 -5.50 -1.14 23.27
N GLU A 93 -6.81 -1.24 23.15
CA GLU A 93 -7.80 -0.24 23.64
C GLU A 93 -7.67 1.19 23.04
N PHE A 94 -6.78 1.39 22.06
CA PHE A 94 -6.66 2.70 21.43
C PHE A 94 -7.88 3.00 20.53
N THR A 95 -8.44 4.19 20.68
CA THR A 95 -9.43 4.80 19.79
C THR A 95 -9.06 6.26 19.53
N GLY A 96 -9.47 6.80 18.40
CA GLY A 96 -9.14 8.15 17.99
C GLY A 96 -8.35 8.22 16.71
N THR A 97 -7.50 9.23 16.57
CA THR A 97 -6.72 9.44 15.34
C THR A 97 -5.25 9.09 15.52
N ASP A 98 -4.68 8.45 14.52
CA ASP A 98 -3.25 8.20 14.39
C ASP A 98 -2.78 8.56 12.98
N THR A 99 -1.48 8.62 12.76
CA THR A 99 -0.94 8.96 11.45
C THR A 99 0.40 8.27 11.22
N PHE A 100 0.69 7.91 9.98
CA PHE A 100 2.05 7.60 9.56
C PHE A 100 2.39 8.34 8.27
N SER A 101 3.67 8.46 7.95
CA SER A 101 4.11 8.98 6.67
C SER A 101 4.96 7.96 5.93
N PHE A 102 5.00 8.11 4.60
CA PHE A 102 5.83 7.30 3.73
C PHE A 102 6.42 8.14 2.60
N VAL A 103 7.46 7.66 1.99
CA VAL A 103 8.10 8.21 0.80
C VAL A 103 8.16 7.16 -0.30
N VAL A 104 8.27 7.63 -1.54
CA VAL A 104 8.35 6.79 -2.73
C VAL A 104 9.64 7.09 -3.46
N SER A 105 10.35 6.05 -3.92
CA SER A 105 11.58 6.19 -4.71
C SER A 105 11.45 5.43 -6.03
N ASP A 106 11.97 6.04 -7.09
CA ASP A 106 12.14 5.48 -8.43
C ASP A 106 13.54 4.81 -8.63
N GLY A 107 14.35 4.76 -7.55
CA GLY A 107 15.72 4.26 -7.58
C GLY A 107 16.78 5.34 -7.94
N ILE A 108 16.36 6.52 -8.37
CA ILE A 108 17.24 7.67 -8.70
C ILE A 108 16.96 8.83 -7.73
N THR A 109 15.70 9.12 -7.49
CA THR A 109 15.22 10.20 -6.61
C THR A 109 14.14 9.69 -5.66
N THR A 110 13.77 10.52 -4.68
CA THR A 110 12.75 10.20 -3.69
C THR A 110 11.74 11.33 -3.60
N SER A 111 10.46 11.00 -3.42
CA SER A 111 9.37 11.96 -3.24
C SER A 111 9.49 12.74 -1.92
N GLY A 112 8.75 13.82 -1.80
CA GLY A 112 8.36 14.35 -0.50
C GLY A 112 7.52 13.32 0.28
N PRO A 113 7.43 13.46 1.62
CA PRO A 113 6.62 12.56 2.44
C PRO A 113 5.12 12.77 2.17
N ALA A 114 4.37 11.68 2.11
CA ALA A 114 2.90 11.68 2.12
C ALA A 114 2.40 11.11 3.43
N THR A 115 1.30 11.66 3.93
CA THR A 115 0.69 11.25 5.21
C THR A 115 -0.52 10.36 4.95
N VAL A 116 -0.63 9.29 5.75
CA VAL A 116 -1.84 8.50 5.88
C VAL A 116 -2.48 8.82 7.23
N ASN A 117 -3.71 9.33 7.19
CA ASN A 117 -4.51 9.58 8.39
C ASN A 117 -5.30 8.33 8.73
N ILE A 118 -5.33 7.94 10.00
CA ILE A 118 -5.98 6.75 10.49
C ILE A 118 -7.05 7.17 11.50
N SER A 119 -8.29 6.72 11.31
CA SER A 119 -9.36 6.81 12.31
C SER A 119 -9.57 5.43 12.93
N VAL A 120 -9.38 5.32 14.23
CA VAL A 120 -9.63 4.09 14.98
C VAL A 120 -10.93 4.27 15.78
N GLU A 121 -11.94 3.54 15.36
CA GLU A 121 -13.28 3.58 15.95
C GLU A 121 -13.41 2.55 17.08
N LEU A 122 -14.46 2.71 17.89
CA LEU A 122 -14.79 1.70 18.91
C LEU A 122 -15.05 0.35 18.25
N LEU A 123 -14.53 -0.73 18.83
CA LEU A 123 -14.88 -2.07 18.43
C LEU A 123 -16.34 -2.36 18.81
N THR A 124 -17.20 -2.60 17.83
CA THR A 124 -18.58 -2.97 18.09
C THR A 124 -18.67 -4.45 18.48
N VAL A 125 -19.19 -4.74 19.65
CA VAL A 125 -19.39 -6.09 20.17
C VAL A 125 -20.84 -6.31 20.59
N SER A 126 -21.33 -7.52 20.40
CA SER A 126 -22.61 -7.96 20.90
C SER A 126 -22.57 -8.12 22.42
N PHE A 127 -23.61 -7.68 23.13
CA PHE A 127 -23.70 -7.87 24.58
C PHE A 127 -23.68 -9.35 24.95
N ALA A 128 -24.38 -10.19 24.20
CA ALA A 128 -24.39 -11.65 24.42
C ALA A 128 -22.98 -12.25 24.30
N ALA A 129 -22.25 -11.92 23.24
CA ALA A 129 -20.89 -12.44 23.04
C ALA A 129 -19.93 -11.94 24.13
N TYR A 130 -20.01 -10.66 24.49
CA TYR A 130 -19.16 -10.05 25.49
C TYR A 130 -19.40 -10.67 26.89
N SER A 131 -20.65 -10.78 27.32
CA SER A 131 -21.03 -11.33 28.62
C SER A 131 -20.69 -12.81 28.72
N ARG A 132 -20.95 -13.64 27.69
CA ARG A 132 -20.51 -15.05 27.68
C ARG A 132 -19.00 -15.17 27.84
N THR A 133 -18.22 -14.37 27.17
CA THR A 133 -16.76 -14.37 27.34
C THR A 133 -16.37 -13.98 28.76
N ALA A 134 -17.03 -13.01 29.37
CA ALA A 134 -16.78 -12.59 30.76
C ALA A 134 -17.11 -13.71 31.75
N PHE A 135 -18.22 -14.41 31.58
CA PHE A 135 -18.63 -15.54 32.44
C PHE A 135 -17.66 -16.74 32.34
N LEU A 136 -17.10 -16.97 31.15
CA LEU A 136 -16.17 -18.08 30.93
C LEU A 136 -14.72 -17.78 31.39
N GLN A 137 -14.45 -16.57 31.84
CA GLN A 137 -13.12 -16.22 32.33
C GLN A 137 -12.81 -16.94 33.65
N THR A 138 -11.56 -17.40 33.77
CA THR A 138 -11.05 -17.89 35.04
C THR A 138 -10.84 -16.74 36.05
N ALA A 139 -10.87 -17.01 37.34
CA ALA A 139 -10.66 -16.01 38.40
C ALA A 139 -9.30 -15.26 38.30
N THR A 140 -8.35 -15.80 37.55
CA THR A 140 -7.02 -15.20 37.33
C THR A 140 -6.87 -14.50 35.99
N ALA A 141 -7.90 -14.50 35.14
CA ALA A 141 -7.86 -13.83 33.85
C ALA A 141 -7.91 -12.30 34.02
N ASN A 142 -7.29 -11.59 33.09
CA ASN A 142 -7.41 -10.14 33.03
C ASN A 142 -8.85 -9.75 32.69
N ALA A 143 -9.34 -8.67 33.32
CA ALA A 143 -10.66 -8.12 32.98
C ALA A 143 -10.75 -7.79 31.49
N LEU A 144 -11.92 -8.04 30.90
CA LEU A 144 -12.17 -7.66 29.50
C LEU A 144 -12.22 -6.14 29.39
N PRO A 145 -11.55 -5.55 28.39
CA PRO A 145 -11.56 -4.10 28.20
C PRO A 145 -12.96 -3.61 27.73
N LEU A 146 -13.43 -2.52 28.31
CA LEU A 146 -14.70 -1.87 27.92
C LEU A 146 -14.48 -0.54 27.21
N ASN A 147 -13.39 0.15 27.50
CA ASN A 147 -13.18 1.54 27.06
C ASN A 147 -13.09 1.73 25.55
N SER A 148 -12.66 0.68 24.83
CA SER A 148 -12.51 0.69 23.37
C SER A 148 -13.67 0.01 22.64
N ARG A 149 -14.77 -0.32 23.34
CA ARG A 149 -15.89 -1.09 22.77
C ARG A 149 -17.21 -0.32 22.82
N SER A 150 -17.97 -0.46 21.75
CA SER A 150 -19.40 -0.12 21.69
C SER A 150 -20.19 -1.41 21.79
N VAL A 151 -20.97 -1.54 22.87
CA VAL A 151 -21.76 -2.74 23.15
C VAL A 151 -23.17 -2.56 22.58
N THR A 152 -23.57 -3.43 21.67
CA THR A 152 -24.94 -3.48 21.15
C THR A 152 -25.78 -4.43 21.97
N GLN A 153 -26.97 -3.96 22.42
CA GLN A 153 -27.93 -4.79 23.15
C GLN A 153 -28.63 -5.73 22.14
N ASP A 154 -28.29 -7.00 22.18
CA ASP A 154 -28.83 -8.03 21.31
C ASP A 154 -29.53 -9.19 22.05
N VAL A 155 -29.59 -9.11 23.38
CA VAL A 155 -30.29 -10.10 24.21
C VAL A 155 -31.69 -9.61 24.47
N THR A 156 -32.66 -10.32 23.91
CA THR A 156 -34.10 -10.06 24.07
C THR A 156 -34.83 -11.22 24.75
N ASP A 157 -34.13 -12.33 24.99
CA ASP A 157 -34.66 -13.56 25.57
C ASP A 157 -34.09 -13.77 26.99
N GLU A 158 -34.95 -14.03 27.96
CA GLU A 158 -34.59 -14.30 29.36
C GLU A 158 -33.75 -15.58 29.50
N THR A 159 -33.90 -16.52 28.56
CA THR A 159 -33.18 -17.80 28.55
C THR A 159 -31.81 -17.76 27.87
N ALA A 160 -31.39 -16.60 27.38
CA ALA A 160 -30.15 -16.46 26.59
C ALA A 160 -28.88 -16.91 27.30
N TYR A 161 -28.91 -17.06 28.63
CA TYR A 161 -27.77 -17.44 29.48
C TYR A 161 -28.01 -18.72 30.31
N ASP A 162 -29.09 -19.44 30.09
CA ASP A 162 -29.42 -20.65 30.85
C ASP A 162 -28.31 -21.71 30.72
N ASP A 163 -27.62 -21.75 29.59
CA ASP A 163 -26.49 -22.64 29.35
C ASP A 163 -25.23 -22.32 30.21
N LEU A 164 -25.16 -21.11 30.77
CA LEU A 164 -24.06 -20.68 31.64
C LEU A 164 -24.35 -20.91 33.12
N LEU A 165 -25.59 -21.22 33.48
CA LEU A 165 -26.05 -21.40 34.87
C LEU A 165 -26.13 -22.85 35.27
N VAL A 166 -25.77 -23.81 34.41
CA VAL A 166 -25.80 -25.24 34.71
C VAL A 166 -24.47 -25.59 35.37
N GLU A 167 -24.48 -25.78 36.69
CA GLU A 167 -23.42 -26.40 37.48
C GLU A 167 -23.51 -27.94 37.46
#